data_6880cb4d627e4473ab9eb830add52afa
#
_entry.id   6880cb4d627e4473ab9eb830add52afa
#
_cell.length_a   1.000
_cell.length_b   1.000
_cell.length_c   1.000
_cell.angle_alpha   90.00
_cell.angle_beta   90.00
_cell.angle_gamma   90.00
#
_symmetry.space_group_name_H-M   'P 1'
#
loop_
_entity.id
_entity.type
_entity.pdbx_description
1 polymer ?
#
loop_
_entity_poly.entity_id
_entity_poly.type
_entity_poly.pdbx_seq_one_letter_code
_entity_poly.pdbx_strand_id
1 'polypeptide(L)'
;MSMPPAQGAYTCPFCRLPSDGSGRTCQHCGAPVDVRLKVSDSGWVEQPPIRDMARIRFSRSTCQISGAYVPVAEMGLHDDDWVYFSHHVLLHTDPQVRLDSMPLKGGWKRMRAGLPLIMMRAQGPGHIAFSADEPGETLAVPLTPGRAIDVVEHRFLVATGNVAYQWQNANVWFTTQDGDDEEWHYPVGKTMDTFAATGSNGLLLLHAPGNTFIRDLGPGQRILVQPSGLIWKDQSVRMFLHFEYPHGSYWFSSARYQAKTSWLTLEGPGRIAVQSVFERPEMVGAVRRSSGATTQYW
;
A
#
# COMPACT_ATOMS: atom_id res chain seq x y z
N MET A 1 -6.27 -46.84 21.16
CA MET A 1 -5.98 -45.41 21.32
C MET A 1 -4.74 -45.12 20.52
N SER A 2 -4.89 -44.59 19.28
CA SER A 2 -3.75 -44.19 18.45
C SER A 2 -3.24 -42.85 18.93
N MET A 3 -1.99 -42.78 19.34
CA MET A 3 -1.31 -41.53 19.57
C MET A 3 -1.30 -40.69 18.27
N PRO A 4 -1.61 -39.39 18.36
CA PRO A 4 -1.44 -38.52 17.20
C PRO A 4 0.05 -38.50 16.80
N PRO A 5 0.37 -38.40 15.48
CA PRO A 5 1.76 -38.36 15.03
C PRO A 5 2.47 -37.19 15.70
N ALA A 6 3.68 -37.46 16.20
CA ALA A 6 4.56 -36.45 16.75
C ALA A 6 4.67 -35.29 15.74
N GLN A 7 4.32 -34.07 16.15
CA GLN A 7 4.49 -32.88 15.35
C GLN A 7 5.97 -32.81 14.94
N GLY A 8 6.23 -32.80 13.64
CA GLY A 8 7.55 -32.94 13.09
C GLY A 8 8.51 -31.89 13.65
N ALA A 9 9.69 -32.32 14.02
CA ALA A 9 10.73 -31.45 14.50
C ALA A 9 11.00 -30.31 13.49
N TYR A 10 10.71 -29.07 13.87
CA TYR A 10 10.99 -27.90 13.07
C TYR A 10 12.49 -27.60 13.16
N THR A 11 13.16 -27.52 12.02
CA THR A 11 14.55 -27.07 11.96
C THR A 11 14.59 -25.57 11.68
N CYS A 12 15.09 -24.78 12.61
CA CYS A 12 15.15 -23.33 12.46
C CYS A 12 16.03 -22.96 11.26
N PRO A 13 15.52 -22.17 10.28
CA PRO A 13 16.31 -21.79 9.10
C PRO A 13 17.47 -20.85 9.41
N PHE A 14 17.44 -20.19 10.57
CA PHE A 14 18.47 -19.23 10.98
C PHE A 14 19.64 -19.90 11.74
N CYS A 15 19.37 -20.63 12.82
CA CYS A 15 20.42 -21.28 13.61
C CYS A 15 20.62 -22.74 13.26
N ARG A 16 19.76 -23.36 12.42
CA ARG A 16 19.79 -24.76 11.99
C ARG A 16 19.66 -25.79 13.12
N LEU A 17 19.26 -25.36 14.31
CA LEU A 17 18.99 -26.25 15.43
C LEU A 17 17.54 -26.72 15.40
N PRO A 18 17.28 -27.98 15.82
CA PRO A 18 15.92 -28.49 15.91
C PRO A 18 15.16 -27.77 17.04
N SER A 19 13.92 -27.41 16.77
CA SER A 19 13.01 -26.79 17.72
C SER A 19 11.67 -27.54 17.66
N ASP A 20 10.90 -27.51 18.73
CA ASP A 20 9.59 -28.15 18.77
C ASP A 20 8.52 -27.42 17.91
N GLY A 21 8.83 -26.20 17.47
CA GLY A 21 7.92 -25.41 16.62
C GLY A 21 6.63 -24.96 17.32
N SER A 22 6.50 -25.19 18.61
CA SER A 22 5.29 -24.85 19.39
C SER A 22 5.21 -23.36 19.76
N GLY A 23 6.36 -22.69 19.81
CA GLY A 23 6.49 -21.28 20.13
C GLY A 23 6.45 -20.37 18.92
N ARG A 24 6.20 -19.08 19.11
CA ARG A 24 6.31 -18.06 18.05
C ARG A 24 7.75 -17.78 17.62
N THR A 25 8.70 -18.09 18.47
CA THR A 25 10.14 -17.87 18.24
C THR A 25 10.92 -19.15 18.52
N CYS A 26 12.05 -19.31 17.81
CA CYS A 26 12.97 -20.39 18.05
C CYS A 26 13.57 -20.29 19.45
N GLN A 27 13.47 -21.36 20.23
CA GLN A 27 13.98 -21.44 21.60
C GLN A 27 15.50 -21.27 21.72
N HIS A 28 16.24 -21.40 20.61
CA HIS A 28 17.71 -21.31 20.59
C HIS A 28 18.22 -19.93 20.19
N CYS A 29 17.61 -19.28 19.20
CA CYS A 29 18.14 -18.02 18.66
C CYS A 29 17.10 -16.87 18.67
N GLY A 30 15.88 -17.10 19.14
CA GLY A 30 14.82 -16.09 19.17
C GLY A 30 14.22 -15.74 17.80
N ALA A 31 14.73 -16.34 16.71
CA ALA A 31 14.17 -16.09 15.38
C ALA A 31 12.71 -16.59 15.29
N PRO A 32 11.83 -15.91 14.53
CA PRO A 32 10.45 -16.33 14.38
C PRO A 32 10.34 -17.72 13.74
N VAL A 33 9.50 -18.57 14.32
CA VAL A 33 9.26 -19.94 13.84
C VAL A 33 8.45 -19.92 12.56
N ASP A 34 7.44 -19.08 12.47
CA ASP A 34 6.69 -18.84 11.24
C ASP A 34 7.17 -17.55 10.60
N VAL A 35 8.01 -17.67 9.57
CA VAL A 35 8.52 -16.53 8.81
C VAL A 35 7.42 -15.73 8.10
N ARG A 36 6.21 -16.27 8.02
CA ARG A 36 5.05 -15.58 7.45
C ARG A 36 4.38 -14.60 8.43
N LEU A 37 4.72 -14.69 9.71
CA LEU A 37 4.18 -13.84 10.77
C LEU A 37 5.31 -13.13 11.51
N LYS A 38 6.11 -12.34 10.81
CA LYS A 38 7.06 -11.43 11.46
C LYS A 38 6.27 -10.32 12.14
N VAL A 39 5.98 -10.52 13.40
CA VAL A 39 5.33 -9.51 14.25
C VAL A 39 6.43 -8.80 15.02
N SER A 40 6.55 -7.50 14.85
CA SER A 40 7.36 -6.68 15.74
C SER A 40 6.57 -6.35 17.00
N ASP A 41 7.26 -6.13 18.13
CA ASP A 41 6.63 -5.69 19.40
C ASP A 41 5.90 -4.35 19.24
N SER A 42 6.24 -3.57 18.21
CA SER A 42 5.55 -2.33 17.82
C SER A 42 4.20 -2.55 17.11
N GLY A 43 3.81 -3.81 16.86
CA GLY A 43 2.53 -4.18 16.23
C GLY A 43 2.51 -4.13 14.71
N TRP A 44 3.65 -3.97 14.06
CA TRP A 44 3.78 -4.13 12.61
C TRP A 44 3.89 -5.60 12.23
N VAL A 45 3.14 -5.97 11.20
CA VAL A 45 3.18 -7.30 10.59
C VAL A 45 3.64 -7.15 9.16
N GLU A 46 4.69 -7.89 8.77
CA GLU A 46 5.08 -7.97 7.37
C GLU A 46 3.98 -8.67 6.58
N GLN A 47 3.58 -8.06 5.46
CA GLN A 47 2.66 -8.71 4.52
C GLN A 47 3.38 -9.93 3.95
N PRO A 48 2.86 -11.16 4.15
CA PRO A 48 3.50 -12.32 3.56
C PRO A 48 3.48 -12.18 2.04
N PRO A 49 4.63 -12.29 1.36
CA PRO A 49 4.64 -12.34 -0.09
C PRO A 49 3.82 -13.56 -0.51
N ILE A 50 2.86 -13.35 -1.39
CA ILE A 50 2.16 -14.45 -2.05
C ILE A 50 3.15 -15.06 -3.03
N ARG A 51 3.96 -15.98 -2.54
CA ARG A 51 4.99 -16.64 -3.33
C ARG A 51 4.46 -17.94 -3.88
N ASP A 52 4.87 -18.20 -5.11
CA ASP A 52 4.86 -19.46 -5.84
C ASP A 52 3.66 -20.39 -5.59
N MET A 53 2.83 -20.51 -6.60
CA MET A 53 1.71 -21.46 -6.72
C MET A 53 0.45 -21.15 -5.89
N ALA A 54 0.42 -20.09 -5.07
CA ALA A 54 -0.82 -19.65 -4.45
C ALA A 54 -1.73 -19.01 -5.51
N ARG A 55 -2.81 -19.72 -5.86
CA ARG A 55 -3.85 -19.17 -6.73
C ARG A 55 -4.92 -18.48 -5.90
N ILE A 56 -5.03 -17.18 -6.07
CA ILE A 56 -6.14 -16.41 -5.51
C ILE A 56 -7.34 -16.61 -6.43
N ARG A 57 -8.49 -16.98 -5.86
CA ARG A 57 -9.74 -17.11 -6.62
C ARG A 57 -10.59 -15.85 -6.42
N PHE A 58 -11.15 -15.36 -7.51
CA PHE A 58 -12.16 -14.31 -7.49
C PHE A 58 -13.24 -14.65 -8.52
N SER A 59 -14.52 -14.64 -8.10
CA SER A 59 -15.61 -15.16 -8.93
C SER A 59 -15.29 -16.57 -9.47
N ARG A 60 -15.24 -16.75 -10.79
CA ARG A 60 -14.81 -17.99 -11.46
C ARG A 60 -13.39 -17.94 -12.00
N SER A 61 -12.72 -16.83 -11.81
CA SER A 61 -11.37 -16.53 -12.30
C SER A 61 -10.31 -16.76 -11.24
N THR A 62 -9.06 -16.76 -11.67
CA THR A 62 -7.89 -16.95 -10.79
C THR A 62 -6.85 -15.88 -11.03
N CYS A 63 -6.06 -15.58 -10.00
CA CYS A 63 -4.87 -14.75 -10.07
C CYS A 63 -3.70 -15.50 -9.43
N GLN A 64 -2.56 -15.54 -10.09
CA GLN A 64 -1.31 -16.07 -9.56
C GLN A 64 -0.25 -14.98 -9.60
N ILE A 65 0.41 -14.75 -8.48
CA ILE A 65 1.52 -13.80 -8.38
C ILE A 65 2.82 -14.61 -8.33
N SER A 66 3.74 -14.31 -9.22
CA SER A 66 5.04 -14.99 -9.34
C SER A 66 6.17 -13.99 -9.56
N GLY A 67 7.39 -14.38 -9.16
CA GLY A 67 8.57 -13.53 -9.24
C GLY A 67 8.95 -12.92 -7.89
N ALA A 68 10.24 -12.60 -7.73
CA ALA A 68 10.80 -12.15 -6.45
C ALA A 68 11.14 -10.65 -6.41
N TYR A 69 11.55 -10.06 -7.53
CA TYR A 69 12.01 -8.67 -7.59
C TYR A 69 10.98 -7.74 -8.21
N VAL A 70 10.41 -8.15 -9.33
CA VAL A 70 9.31 -7.48 -10.01
C VAL A 70 8.26 -8.55 -10.27
N PRO A 71 7.32 -8.77 -9.34
CA PRO A 71 6.35 -9.83 -9.46
C PRO A 71 5.39 -9.59 -10.62
N VAL A 72 5.02 -10.68 -11.29
CA VAL A 72 4.00 -10.69 -12.32
C VAL A 72 2.72 -11.26 -11.74
N ALA A 73 1.60 -10.55 -11.90
CA ALA A 73 0.28 -11.03 -11.58
C ALA A 73 -0.40 -11.54 -12.84
N GLU A 74 -0.47 -12.85 -12.99
CA GLU A 74 -1.17 -13.52 -14.10
C GLU A 74 -2.59 -13.87 -13.68
N MET A 75 -3.58 -13.45 -14.46
CA MET A 75 -4.98 -13.71 -14.25
C MET A 75 -5.56 -14.58 -15.35
N GLY A 76 -6.15 -15.72 -14.97
CA GLY A 76 -6.99 -16.53 -15.85
C GLY A 76 -8.43 -16.05 -15.71
N LEU A 77 -8.92 -15.31 -16.69
CA LEU A 77 -10.26 -14.72 -16.69
C LEU A 77 -11.28 -15.71 -17.28
N HIS A 78 -12.41 -15.88 -16.61
CA HIS A 78 -13.58 -16.54 -17.13
C HIS A 78 -14.41 -15.59 -18.00
N ASP A 79 -15.27 -16.11 -18.89
CA ASP A 79 -16.02 -15.37 -19.91
C ASP A 79 -16.76 -14.13 -19.38
N ASP A 80 -17.36 -14.23 -18.19
CA ASP A 80 -18.16 -13.15 -17.61
C ASP A 80 -17.35 -12.23 -16.66
N ASP A 81 -16.14 -12.64 -16.34
CA ASP A 81 -15.29 -11.89 -15.43
C ASP A 81 -14.46 -10.85 -16.19
N TRP A 82 -14.28 -9.71 -15.56
CA TRP A 82 -13.48 -8.65 -16.11
C TRP A 82 -12.69 -7.93 -15.02
N VAL A 83 -11.60 -7.30 -15.45
CA VAL A 83 -10.72 -6.49 -14.61
C VAL A 83 -10.47 -5.14 -15.27
N TYR A 84 -10.05 -4.15 -14.49
CA TYR A 84 -9.60 -2.86 -15.02
C TYR A 84 -8.25 -2.47 -14.42
N PHE A 85 -7.47 -1.72 -15.19
CA PHE A 85 -6.07 -1.44 -14.88
C PHE A 85 -5.57 -0.18 -15.59
N SER A 86 -4.42 0.34 -15.16
CA SER A 86 -3.70 1.38 -15.88
C SER A 86 -2.96 0.78 -17.08
N HIS A 87 -2.98 1.46 -18.24
CA HIS A 87 -2.45 0.88 -19.48
C HIS A 87 -0.98 0.43 -19.40
N HIS A 88 -0.14 1.14 -18.65
CA HIS A 88 1.30 0.89 -18.56
C HIS A 88 1.68 -0.38 -17.79
N VAL A 89 0.75 -0.98 -17.03
CA VAL A 89 1.04 -2.19 -16.23
C VAL A 89 0.75 -3.50 -16.98
N LEU A 90 0.18 -3.44 -18.18
CA LEU A 90 -0.10 -4.62 -18.99
C LEU A 90 1.18 -5.19 -19.56
N LEU A 91 1.50 -6.44 -19.20
CA LEU A 91 2.70 -7.14 -19.65
C LEU A 91 2.41 -7.98 -20.91
N HIS A 92 1.41 -8.85 -20.85
CA HIS A 92 0.93 -9.64 -21.99
C HIS A 92 -0.51 -10.07 -21.81
N THR A 93 -1.14 -10.49 -22.90
CA THR A 93 -2.51 -11.02 -22.90
C THR A 93 -2.71 -12.03 -24.03
N ASP A 94 -3.60 -12.99 -23.82
CA ASP A 94 -4.06 -13.88 -24.88
C ASP A 94 -4.90 -13.12 -25.90
N PRO A 95 -4.85 -13.49 -27.21
CA PRO A 95 -5.60 -12.80 -28.27
C PRO A 95 -7.12 -12.82 -28.08
N GLN A 96 -7.66 -13.80 -27.36
CA GLN A 96 -9.09 -13.92 -27.09
C GLN A 96 -9.59 -13.04 -25.95
N VAL A 97 -8.71 -12.51 -25.12
CA VAL A 97 -9.09 -11.55 -24.08
C VAL A 97 -9.50 -10.25 -24.75
N ARG A 98 -10.70 -9.80 -24.48
CA ARG A 98 -11.22 -8.56 -25.04
C ARG A 98 -10.71 -7.37 -24.23
N LEU A 99 -9.99 -6.49 -24.90
CA LEU A 99 -9.51 -5.22 -24.34
C LEU A 99 -10.38 -4.05 -24.80
N ASP A 100 -10.91 -3.29 -23.84
CA ASP A 100 -11.73 -2.11 -24.08
C ASP A 100 -11.20 -0.92 -23.25
N SER A 101 -11.50 0.28 -23.67
CA SER A 101 -11.29 1.47 -22.86
C SER A 101 -12.44 1.63 -21.85
N MET A 102 -12.09 1.96 -20.60
CA MET A 102 -13.05 2.28 -19.55
C MET A 102 -12.99 3.78 -19.23
N PRO A 103 -13.88 4.61 -19.79
CA PRO A 103 -13.91 6.03 -19.49
C PRO A 103 -14.34 6.26 -18.03
N LEU A 104 -13.61 7.14 -17.35
CA LEU A 104 -13.85 7.45 -15.94
C LEU A 104 -14.82 8.64 -15.81
N LYS A 105 -15.72 8.54 -14.84
CA LYS A 105 -16.68 9.62 -14.55
C LYS A 105 -15.96 10.89 -14.06
N GLY A 106 -16.50 12.07 -14.41
CA GLY A 106 -15.98 13.34 -13.93
C GLY A 106 -14.78 13.90 -14.70
N GLY A 107 -14.72 13.70 -16.01
CA GLY A 107 -13.62 14.05 -16.89
C GLY A 107 -13.01 15.44 -16.67
N TRP A 108 -13.80 16.50 -16.55
CA TRP A 108 -13.31 17.86 -16.29
C TRP A 108 -12.58 18.00 -14.94
N LYS A 109 -13.12 17.39 -13.88
CA LYS A 109 -12.48 17.42 -12.53
C LYS A 109 -11.17 16.64 -12.56
N ARG A 110 -11.15 15.49 -13.23
CA ARG A 110 -9.96 14.64 -13.39
C ARG A 110 -8.87 15.35 -14.18
N MET A 111 -9.24 15.97 -15.30
CA MET A 111 -8.30 16.72 -16.14
C MET A 111 -7.63 17.87 -15.35
N ARG A 112 -8.40 18.62 -14.55
CA ARG A 112 -7.85 19.67 -13.67
C ARG A 112 -6.94 19.13 -12.57
N ALA A 113 -7.17 17.92 -12.12
CA ALA A 113 -6.36 17.25 -11.11
C ALA A 113 -5.15 16.51 -11.69
N GLY A 114 -4.97 16.50 -13.02
CA GLY A 114 -3.89 15.77 -13.70
C GLY A 114 -4.09 14.24 -13.69
N LEU A 115 -5.30 13.76 -13.40
CA LEU A 115 -5.61 12.34 -13.28
C LEU A 115 -5.96 11.71 -14.63
N PRO A 116 -5.71 10.41 -14.83
CA PRO A 116 -6.08 9.70 -16.03
C PRO A 116 -7.59 9.76 -16.27
N LEU A 117 -7.98 9.99 -17.52
CA LEU A 117 -9.39 10.06 -17.94
C LEU A 117 -9.94 8.69 -18.32
N ILE A 118 -9.07 7.75 -18.65
CA ILE A 118 -9.40 6.43 -19.16
C ILE A 118 -8.54 5.40 -18.47
N MET A 119 -9.15 4.31 -18.03
CA MET A 119 -8.47 3.06 -17.69
C MET A 119 -8.74 2.02 -18.77
N MET A 120 -7.97 0.96 -18.77
CA MET A 120 -8.21 -0.20 -19.62
C MET A 120 -9.09 -1.21 -18.88
N ARG A 121 -9.93 -1.90 -19.64
CA ARG A 121 -10.74 -3.04 -19.17
C ARG A 121 -10.33 -4.27 -19.97
N ALA A 122 -10.14 -5.38 -19.30
CA ALA A 122 -9.98 -6.69 -19.90
C ALA A 122 -11.11 -7.62 -19.47
N GLN A 123 -11.71 -8.33 -20.44
CA GLN A 123 -12.77 -9.33 -20.20
C GLN A 123 -12.32 -10.66 -20.80
N GLY A 124 -12.54 -11.75 -20.03
CA GLY A 124 -12.26 -13.11 -20.49
C GLY A 124 -13.10 -13.56 -21.70
N PRO A 125 -12.86 -14.79 -22.18
CA PRO A 125 -11.97 -15.80 -21.59
C PRO A 125 -10.50 -15.61 -21.99
N GLY A 126 -9.59 -16.08 -21.13
CA GLY A 126 -8.15 -16.14 -21.44
C GLY A 126 -7.25 -15.62 -20.33
N HIS A 127 -5.95 -15.60 -20.59
CA HIS A 127 -4.95 -15.16 -19.64
C HIS A 127 -4.48 -13.74 -19.95
N ILE A 128 -4.23 -12.98 -18.89
CA ILE A 128 -3.70 -11.63 -18.94
C ILE A 128 -2.73 -11.43 -17.78
N ALA A 129 -1.61 -10.78 -18.02
CA ALA A 129 -0.58 -10.57 -17.01
C ALA A 129 -0.25 -9.10 -16.83
N PHE A 130 -0.01 -8.74 -15.58
CA PHE A 130 0.30 -7.38 -15.13
C PHE A 130 1.62 -7.37 -14.37
N SER A 131 2.38 -6.31 -14.53
CA SER A 131 3.63 -6.07 -13.80
C SER A 131 3.79 -4.59 -13.53
N ALA A 132 4.50 -4.27 -12.46
CA ALA A 132 4.95 -2.90 -12.22
C ALA A 132 6.21 -2.61 -13.05
N ASP A 133 6.52 -1.33 -13.21
CA ASP A 133 7.73 -0.83 -13.87
C ASP A 133 8.92 -0.65 -12.90
N GLU A 134 8.70 -0.87 -11.60
CA GLU A 134 9.69 -0.75 -10.54
C GLU A 134 9.80 -2.05 -9.72
N PRO A 135 10.98 -2.32 -9.13
CA PRO A 135 11.15 -3.40 -8.15
C PRO A 135 10.25 -3.21 -6.92
N GLY A 136 9.71 -4.31 -6.39
CA GLY A 136 8.87 -4.24 -5.20
C GLY A 136 7.98 -5.46 -5.01
N GLU A 137 6.95 -5.31 -4.20
CA GLU A 137 5.95 -6.35 -3.94
C GLU A 137 4.64 -6.06 -4.66
N THR A 138 4.02 -7.10 -5.20
CA THR A 138 2.63 -7.04 -5.63
C THR A 138 1.72 -7.49 -4.48
N LEU A 139 0.89 -6.58 -4.01
CA LEU A 139 0.00 -6.80 -2.89
C LEU A 139 -1.37 -7.22 -3.38
N ALA A 140 -1.87 -8.36 -2.92
CA ALA A 140 -3.25 -8.74 -3.11
C ALA A 140 -4.08 -8.25 -1.90
N VAL A 141 -4.98 -7.33 -2.14
CA VAL A 141 -5.87 -6.75 -1.12
C VAL A 141 -7.30 -7.20 -1.41
N PRO A 142 -7.80 -8.22 -0.68
CA PRO A 142 -9.20 -8.59 -0.77
C PRO A 142 -10.07 -7.49 -0.11
N LEU A 143 -11.06 -7.05 -0.86
CA LEU A 143 -12.05 -6.09 -0.40
C LEU A 143 -13.40 -6.78 -0.20
N THR A 144 -13.98 -6.62 0.98
CA THR A 144 -15.35 -7.07 1.28
C THR A 144 -16.34 -5.93 1.06
N PRO A 145 -17.60 -6.20 0.72
CA PRO A 145 -18.63 -5.17 0.64
C PRO A 145 -18.72 -4.36 1.93
N GLY A 146 -18.82 -3.04 1.77
CA GLY A 146 -18.84 -2.09 2.89
C GLY A 146 -17.46 -1.65 3.40
N ARG A 147 -16.38 -2.26 2.90
CA ARG A 147 -15.02 -1.80 3.16
C ARG A 147 -14.48 -0.98 2.00
N ALA A 148 -13.95 0.19 2.31
CA ALA A 148 -13.25 1.05 1.36
C ALA A 148 -11.85 1.38 1.88
N ILE A 149 -10.89 1.46 0.96
CA ILE A 149 -9.52 1.88 1.25
C ILE A 149 -9.13 3.06 0.38
N ASP A 150 -8.30 3.93 0.92
CA ASP A 150 -7.67 5.03 0.21
C ASP A 150 -6.21 4.63 -0.08
N VAL A 151 -5.83 4.67 -1.34
CA VAL A 151 -4.52 4.25 -1.86
C VAL A 151 -3.78 5.48 -2.36
N VAL A 152 -2.50 5.58 -2.06
CA VAL A 152 -1.62 6.65 -2.55
C VAL A 152 -1.48 6.54 -4.07
N GLU A 153 -1.33 7.68 -4.76
CA GLU A 153 -1.12 7.74 -6.21
C GLU A 153 -0.03 6.77 -6.68
N HIS A 154 -0.17 6.27 -7.92
CA HIS A 154 0.79 5.38 -8.60
C HIS A 154 1.00 3.98 -7.97
N ARG A 155 0.15 3.56 -7.00
CA ARG A 155 0.24 2.22 -6.39
C ARG A 155 -0.73 1.21 -7.02
N PHE A 156 -1.71 1.68 -7.76
CA PHE A 156 -2.74 0.84 -8.37
C PHE A 156 -2.20 0.06 -9.58
N LEU A 157 -2.39 -1.26 -9.58
CA LEU A 157 -2.11 -2.15 -10.71
C LEU A 157 -3.40 -2.57 -11.41
N VAL A 158 -4.21 -3.40 -10.74
CA VAL A 158 -5.42 -3.97 -11.33
C VAL A 158 -6.47 -4.22 -10.27
N ALA A 159 -7.75 -4.09 -10.64
CA ALA A 159 -8.87 -4.46 -9.79
C ALA A 159 -9.92 -5.26 -10.56
N THR A 160 -10.61 -6.14 -9.83
CA THR A 160 -11.76 -6.91 -10.38
C THR A 160 -12.95 -6.00 -10.62
N GLY A 161 -13.80 -6.35 -11.58
CA GLY A 161 -14.89 -5.52 -12.05
C GLY A 161 -15.95 -5.13 -11.02
N ASN A 162 -16.03 -5.85 -9.90
CA ASN A 162 -16.89 -5.56 -8.76
C ASN A 162 -16.23 -4.64 -7.71
N VAL A 163 -15.06 -4.08 -7.98
CA VAL A 163 -14.42 -3.04 -7.18
C VAL A 163 -14.72 -1.69 -7.83
N ALA A 164 -15.42 -0.83 -7.13
CA ALA A 164 -15.65 0.55 -7.57
C ALA A 164 -14.41 1.40 -7.33
N TYR A 165 -14.10 2.26 -8.29
CA TYR A 165 -13.01 3.22 -8.24
C TYR A 165 -13.53 4.65 -8.14
N GLN A 166 -12.99 5.41 -7.22
CA GLN A 166 -13.18 6.84 -7.07
C GLN A 166 -11.83 7.49 -6.74
N TRP A 167 -11.79 8.81 -6.65
CA TRP A 167 -10.65 9.56 -6.17
C TRP A 167 -11.10 10.72 -5.30
N GLN A 168 -10.25 11.16 -4.41
CA GLN A 168 -10.47 12.29 -3.52
C GLN A 168 -9.19 13.08 -3.30
N ASN A 169 -9.29 14.33 -2.87
CA ASN A 169 -8.12 15.08 -2.45
C ASN A 169 -7.51 14.44 -1.21
N ALA A 170 -6.18 14.35 -1.19
CA ALA A 170 -5.46 13.84 -0.01
C ALA A 170 -5.64 14.76 1.21
N ASN A 171 -5.88 16.06 0.98
CA ASN A 171 -6.05 17.10 1.99
C ASN A 171 -4.86 17.24 2.95
N VAL A 172 -3.67 16.81 2.49
CA VAL A 172 -2.41 16.90 3.23
C VAL A 172 -1.42 17.67 2.38
N TRP A 173 -1.15 18.90 2.74
CA TRP A 173 -0.24 19.76 2.02
C TRP A 173 0.32 20.86 2.94
N PHE A 174 1.44 21.46 2.55
CA PHE A 174 2.02 22.62 3.20
C PHE A 174 2.72 23.49 2.15
N THR A 175 3.02 24.72 2.52
CA THR A 175 3.80 25.63 1.67
C THR A 175 5.10 26.00 2.32
N THR A 176 6.10 26.25 1.49
CA THR A 176 7.36 26.86 1.89
C THR A 176 7.55 28.15 1.12
N GLN A 177 8.36 29.04 1.67
CA GLN A 177 8.73 30.28 1.01
C GLN A 177 10.21 30.25 0.70
N ASP A 178 10.55 30.46 -0.56
CA ASP A 178 11.93 30.70 -1.03
C ASP A 178 11.97 32.07 -1.70
N GLY A 179 12.55 33.06 -0.99
CA GLY A 179 12.46 34.45 -1.40
C GLY A 179 11.03 34.98 -1.45
N ASP A 180 10.61 35.44 -2.63
CA ASP A 180 9.25 35.93 -2.90
C ASP A 180 8.30 34.83 -3.44
N ASP A 181 8.82 33.65 -3.76
CA ASP A 181 8.04 32.54 -4.30
C ASP A 181 7.48 31.62 -3.21
N GLU A 182 6.24 31.19 -3.37
CA GLU A 182 5.56 30.20 -2.52
C GLU A 182 5.54 28.85 -3.23
N GLU A 183 6.16 27.83 -2.63
CA GLU A 183 6.19 26.47 -3.14
C GLU A 183 5.21 25.56 -2.38
N TRP A 184 4.42 24.79 -3.13
CA TRP A 184 3.39 23.88 -2.60
C TRP A 184 3.90 22.44 -2.57
N HIS A 185 3.85 21.82 -1.40
CA HIS A 185 4.30 20.44 -1.18
C HIS A 185 3.12 19.54 -0.85
N TYR A 186 3.08 18.37 -1.51
CA TYR A 186 2.05 17.35 -1.36
C TYR A 186 2.69 16.02 -0.96
N PRO A 187 2.95 15.78 0.34
CA PRO A 187 3.78 14.66 0.80
C PRO A 187 3.26 13.26 0.44
N VAL A 188 1.97 13.12 0.18
CA VAL A 188 1.31 11.86 -0.23
C VAL A 188 0.66 11.96 -1.61
N GLY A 189 1.04 12.96 -2.41
CA GLY A 189 0.33 13.32 -3.64
C GLY A 189 -0.82 14.28 -3.39
N LYS A 190 -1.36 14.84 -4.47
CA LYS A 190 -2.53 15.75 -4.41
C LYS A 190 -3.82 15.00 -4.16
N THR A 191 -3.89 13.77 -4.64
CA THR A 191 -5.08 12.92 -4.59
C THR A 191 -4.77 11.56 -4.00
N MET A 192 -5.80 10.85 -3.62
CA MET A 192 -5.76 9.43 -3.28
C MET A 192 -6.84 8.70 -4.06
N ASP A 193 -6.53 7.50 -4.49
CA ASP A 193 -7.47 6.61 -5.15
C ASP A 193 -8.28 5.84 -4.09
N THR A 194 -9.59 5.85 -4.20
CA THR A 194 -10.49 5.12 -3.30
C THR A 194 -11.06 3.90 -3.99
N PHE A 195 -10.89 2.74 -3.39
CA PHE A 195 -11.42 1.46 -3.88
C PHE A 195 -12.39 0.85 -2.87
N ALA A 196 -13.55 0.39 -3.36
CA ALA A 196 -14.57 -0.24 -2.53
C ALA A 196 -15.23 -1.41 -3.27
N ALA A 197 -15.40 -2.55 -2.60
CA ALA A 197 -16.13 -3.66 -3.19
C ALA A 197 -17.64 -3.39 -3.23
N THR A 198 -18.28 -3.76 -4.35
CA THR A 198 -19.73 -3.60 -4.59
C THR A 198 -20.39 -4.96 -4.75
N GLY A 199 -21.32 -5.26 -3.87
CA GLY A 199 -22.15 -6.48 -3.95
C GLY A 199 -21.48 -7.80 -3.51
N SER A 200 -20.25 -8.05 -3.95
CA SER A 200 -19.47 -9.26 -3.61
C SER A 200 -18.02 -8.92 -3.31
N ASN A 201 -17.27 -9.88 -2.76
CA ASN A 201 -15.84 -9.70 -2.49
C ASN A 201 -15.08 -9.40 -3.79
N GLY A 202 -14.27 -8.35 -3.77
CA GLY A 202 -13.41 -7.95 -4.86
C GLY A 202 -11.93 -8.19 -4.54
N LEU A 203 -11.10 -8.19 -5.58
CA LEU A 203 -9.65 -8.26 -5.48
C LEU A 203 -9.05 -6.98 -6.06
N LEU A 204 -8.18 -6.35 -5.29
CA LEU A 204 -7.37 -5.21 -5.70
C LEU A 204 -5.90 -5.62 -5.61
N LEU A 205 -5.15 -5.38 -6.68
CA LEU A 205 -3.69 -5.53 -6.67
C LEU A 205 -3.03 -4.17 -6.69
N LEU A 206 -2.06 -4.00 -5.79
CA LEU A 206 -1.27 -2.80 -5.64
C LEU A 206 0.22 -3.14 -5.79
N HIS A 207 1.00 -2.17 -6.19
CA HIS A 207 2.46 -2.25 -6.17
C HIS A 207 3.02 -1.42 -5.01
N ALA A 208 4.02 -1.97 -4.33
CA ALA A 208 4.76 -1.31 -3.27
C ALA A 208 6.26 -1.51 -3.46
N PRO A 209 7.07 -0.46 -3.58
CA PRO A 209 8.52 -0.58 -3.55
C PRO A 209 9.02 -1.19 -2.24
N GLY A 210 9.88 -2.21 -2.35
CA GLY A 210 10.39 -2.94 -1.19
C GLY A 210 9.37 -3.83 -0.51
N ASN A 211 9.50 -4.00 0.81
CA ASN A 211 8.63 -4.85 1.63
C ASN A 211 7.46 -4.04 2.20
N THR A 212 6.31 -4.69 2.34
CA THR A 212 5.11 -4.09 2.89
C THR A 212 4.82 -4.56 4.29
N PHE A 213 4.46 -3.61 5.15
CA PHE A 213 4.07 -3.86 6.53
C PHE A 213 2.67 -3.31 6.78
N ILE A 214 1.83 -4.11 7.44
CA ILE A 214 0.47 -3.76 7.79
C ILE A 214 0.36 -3.58 9.31
N ARG A 215 -0.45 -2.61 9.72
CA ARG A 215 -0.77 -2.39 11.12
C ARG A 215 -2.26 -2.08 11.28
N ASP A 216 -2.87 -2.71 12.28
CA ASP A 216 -4.21 -2.37 12.76
C ASP A 216 -4.09 -1.29 13.85
N LEU A 217 -4.83 -0.19 13.69
CA LEU A 217 -4.92 0.88 14.67
C LEU A 217 -6.26 0.79 15.39
N GLY A 218 -6.23 0.74 16.70
CA GLY A 218 -7.44 0.84 17.54
C GLY A 218 -8.02 2.26 17.53
N PRO A 219 -9.25 2.45 18.07
CA PRO A 219 -9.86 3.77 18.20
C PRO A 219 -8.96 4.73 18.98
N GLY A 220 -8.68 5.90 18.39
CA GLY A 220 -7.81 6.93 18.98
C GLY A 220 -6.31 6.60 19.00
N GLN A 221 -5.91 5.40 18.59
CA GLN A 221 -4.49 5.06 18.47
C GLN A 221 -3.86 5.86 17.32
N ARG A 222 -2.70 6.43 17.60
CA ARG A 222 -1.96 7.26 16.64
C ARG A 222 -0.59 6.70 16.36
N ILE A 223 -0.12 6.95 15.13
CA ILE A 223 1.24 6.64 14.71
C ILE A 223 1.75 7.72 13.76
N LEU A 224 3.04 7.98 13.81
CA LEU A 224 3.74 8.80 12.83
C LEU A 224 4.33 7.90 11.75
N VAL A 225 4.07 8.22 10.49
CA VAL A 225 4.55 7.48 9.31
C VAL A 225 5.25 8.45 8.37
N GLN A 226 6.34 8.00 7.77
CA GLN A 226 6.99 8.75 6.68
C GLN A 226 5.99 8.89 5.52
N PRO A 227 5.73 10.09 5.01
CA PRO A 227 4.68 10.31 4.01
C PRO A 227 4.80 9.41 2.77
N SER A 228 5.97 9.37 2.14
CA SER A 228 6.24 8.55 0.96
C SER A 228 6.28 7.03 1.25
N GLY A 229 6.27 6.64 2.53
CA GLY A 229 6.16 5.26 2.96
C GLY A 229 4.71 4.74 3.02
N LEU A 230 3.70 5.61 2.98
CA LEU A 230 2.30 5.17 2.99
C LEU A 230 1.93 4.52 1.65
N ILE A 231 1.28 3.37 1.68
CA ILE A 231 0.71 2.71 0.50
C ILE A 231 -0.80 2.90 0.46
N TRP A 232 -1.47 2.50 1.54
CA TRP A 232 -2.91 2.64 1.66
C TRP A 232 -3.33 2.72 3.13
N LYS A 233 -4.54 3.22 3.36
CA LYS A 233 -5.22 3.22 4.66
C LYS A 233 -6.69 2.85 4.49
N ASP A 234 -7.31 2.26 5.51
CA ASP A 234 -8.77 2.16 5.58
C ASP A 234 -9.36 3.59 5.60
N GLN A 235 -10.50 3.78 4.98
CA GLN A 235 -11.15 5.09 4.89
C GLN A 235 -11.50 5.67 6.28
N SER A 236 -11.69 4.80 7.29
CA SER A 236 -11.92 5.19 8.68
C SER A 236 -10.69 5.78 9.38
N VAL A 237 -9.49 5.55 8.86
CA VAL A 237 -8.26 6.11 9.43
C VAL A 237 -8.13 7.58 9.04
N ARG A 238 -8.05 8.46 10.03
CA ARG A 238 -7.80 9.89 9.82
C ARG A 238 -6.32 10.14 9.56
N MET A 239 -6.02 11.12 8.72
CA MET A 239 -4.66 11.46 8.31
C MET A 239 -4.43 12.96 8.47
N PHE A 240 -3.32 13.33 9.12
CA PHE A 240 -2.94 14.71 9.40
C PHE A 240 -1.45 14.89 9.15
N LEU A 241 -1.06 16.11 8.80
CA LEU A 241 0.35 16.49 8.71
C LEU A 241 0.90 16.85 10.10
N HIS A 242 2.06 16.33 10.42
CA HIS A 242 2.80 16.62 11.64
C HIS A 242 4.21 17.09 11.28
N PHE A 243 4.66 18.17 11.91
CA PHE A 243 6.02 18.66 11.76
C PHE A 243 6.80 18.42 13.04
N GLU A 244 7.89 17.71 12.93
CA GLU A 244 8.82 17.52 14.02
C GLU A 244 9.88 18.61 14.00
N TYR A 245 10.11 19.19 15.18
CA TYR A 245 11.20 20.12 15.40
C TYR A 245 12.26 19.40 16.22
N PRO A 246 13.54 19.36 15.74
CA PRO A 246 14.60 18.78 16.55
C PRO A 246 14.68 19.50 17.91
N HIS A 247 14.57 18.72 18.98
CA HIS A 247 14.80 19.22 20.33
C HIS A 247 16.30 19.43 20.55
N GLY A 248 16.69 20.61 20.98
CA GLY A 248 18.07 20.97 21.27
C GLY A 248 18.63 22.01 20.31
N SER A 249 18.59 23.27 20.73
CA SER A 249 19.23 24.37 20.00
C SER A 249 20.69 24.47 20.39
N TYR A 250 21.57 23.87 19.62
CA TYR A 250 22.93 24.35 19.57
C TYR A 250 22.94 25.66 18.79
N TRP A 251 23.41 26.74 19.39
CA TRP A 251 23.34 28.11 18.86
C TRP A 251 23.95 28.29 17.44
N PHE A 252 24.87 27.41 16.99
CA PHE A 252 25.41 27.41 15.64
C PHE A 252 24.74 26.43 14.68
N SER A 253 23.79 25.63 15.13
CA SER A 253 23.05 24.69 14.27
C SER A 253 21.74 25.28 13.78
N SER A 254 21.29 26.41 14.35
CA SER A 254 19.97 26.98 14.09
C SER A 254 19.70 27.35 12.63
N ALA A 255 20.73 27.73 11.87
CA ALA A 255 20.55 28.07 10.45
C ALA A 255 20.57 26.86 9.50
N ARG A 256 21.26 25.76 9.86
CA ARG A 256 21.38 24.56 9.01
C ARG A 256 20.42 23.43 9.39
N TYR A 257 19.90 23.42 10.61
CA TYR A 257 19.01 22.36 11.12
C TYR A 257 17.58 22.84 11.41
N GLN A 258 17.17 23.96 10.81
CA GLN A 258 15.76 24.36 10.76
C GLN A 258 14.94 23.48 9.79
N ALA A 259 15.55 22.42 9.26
CA ALA A 259 14.87 21.45 8.44
C ALA A 259 13.82 20.71 9.28
N LYS A 260 12.58 21.06 9.04
CA LYS A 260 11.43 20.41 9.63
C LYS A 260 11.21 19.10 8.89
N THR A 261 11.21 18.00 9.61
CA THR A 261 10.79 16.73 9.03
C THR A 261 9.26 16.68 9.08
N SER A 262 8.62 16.49 7.92
CA SER A 262 7.19 16.29 7.83
C SER A 262 6.86 14.82 8.03
N TRP A 263 5.89 14.54 8.87
CA TRP A 263 5.34 13.21 9.14
C TRP A 263 3.85 13.19 8.86
N LEU A 264 3.30 12.02 8.60
CA LEU A 264 1.86 11.78 8.65
C LEU A 264 1.51 11.23 10.04
N THR A 265 0.59 11.89 10.73
CA THR A 265 -0.14 11.28 11.84
C THR A 265 -1.31 10.51 11.28
N LEU A 266 -1.32 9.20 11.47
CA LEU A 266 -2.45 8.34 11.15
C LEU A 266 -3.16 7.96 12.46
N GLU A 267 -4.48 8.18 12.52
CA GLU A 267 -5.30 7.92 13.71
C GLU A 267 -6.43 6.96 13.37
N GLY A 268 -6.47 5.84 14.09
CA GLY A 268 -7.50 4.80 13.95
C GLY A 268 -8.90 5.20 14.44
N PRO A 269 -9.89 4.35 14.24
CA PRO A 269 -9.71 2.92 13.99
C PRO A 269 -9.51 2.57 12.51
N GLY A 270 -8.76 1.49 12.25
CA GLY A 270 -8.63 0.90 10.93
C GLY A 270 -7.22 0.43 10.63
N ARG A 271 -7.05 -0.11 9.44
CA ARG A 271 -5.79 -0.70 8.98
C ARG A 271 -5.03 0.24 8.07
N ILE A 272 -3.71 0.20 8.15
CA ILE A 272 -2.79 0.94 7.30
C ILE A 272 -1.72 0.01 6.75
N ALA A 273 -1.18 0.36 5.58
CA ALA A 273 -0.03 -0.33 5.01
C ALA A 273 1.07 0.67 4.63
N VAL A 274 2.29 0.29 4.93
CA VAL A 274 3.49 1.06 4.61
C VAL A 274 4.51 0.21 3.89
N GLN A 275 5.37 0.84 3.10
CA GLN A 275 6.48 0.22 2.39
C GLN A 275 7.81 0.56 3.04
N SER A 276 8.81 -0.33 2.87
CA SER A 276 10.14 -0.14 3.43
C SER A 276 11.03 0.80 2.62
N VAL A 277 10.73 1.01 1.34
CA VAL A 277 11.41 1.98 0.48
C VAL A 277 10.62 3.26 0.50
N PHE A 278 11.24 4.35 0.89
CA PHE A 278 10.63 5.67 0.92
C PHE A 278 11.65 6.73 0.47
N GLU A 279 11.14 7.79 -0.11
CA GLU A 279 11.96 8.93 -0.50
C GLU A 279 12.41 9.69 0.74
N ARG A 280 13.67 10.12 0.75
CA ARG A 280 14.15 11.00 1.81
C ARG A 280 13.38 12.31 1.70
N PRO A 281 12.74 12.77 2.79
CA PRO A 281 12.07 14.05 2.75
C PRO A 281 13.07 15.16 2.38
N GLU A 282 12.71 15.99 1.44
CA GLU A 282 13.47 17.19 1.13
C GLU A 282 13.56 18.05 2.39
N MET A 283 14.73 18.63 2.63
CA MET A 283 14.92 19.56 3.73
C MET A 283 14.20 20.87 3.39
N VAL A 284 13.03 21.03 3.95
CA VAL A 284 12.15 22.15 3.66
C VAL A 284 12.55 23.35 4.51
N GLY A 285 12.75 24.51 3.87
CA GLY A 285 13.04 25.79 4.54
C GLY A 285 11.90 26.27 5.46
N ALA A 286 11.72 27.56 5.64
CA ALA A 286 10.70 28.10 6.55
C ALA A 286 9.29 27.74 6.08
N VAL A 287 8.58 26.90 6.85
CA VAL A 287 7.21 26.47 6.56
C VAL A 287 6.22 27.55 7.01
N ARG A 288 5.40 28.08 6.09
CA ARG A 288 4.22 28.87 6.43
C ARG A 288 3.00 27.96 6.63
N ARG A 289 2.20 28.27 7.63
CA ARG A 289 0.91 27.62 7.84
C ARG A 289 -0.07 28.11 6.80
N SER A 290 -0.69 27.20 6.08
CA SER A 290 -1.86 27.51 5.27
C SER A 290 -3.13 27.05 5.97
N SER A 291 -4.24 27.70 5.66
CA SER A 291 -5.56 27.42 6.26
C SER A 291 -6.14 26.04 5.99
N GLY A 292 -5.47 25.21 5.19
CA GLY A 292 -5.93 23.86 4.82
C GLY A 292 -5.16 22.71 5.50
N ALA A 293 -4.03 22.98 6.16
CA ALA A 293 -3.27 21.95 6.87
C ALA A 293 -3.70 21.90 8.35
N THR A 294 -4.36 20.83 8.75
CA THR A 294 -4.64 20.61 10.18
C THR A 294 -3.36 20.15 10.85
N THR A 295 -2.64 21.07 11.46
CA THR A 295 -1.44 20.78 12.26
C THR A 295 -1.86 20.62 13.70
N GLN A 296 -1.74 19.44 14.27
CA GLN A 296 -1.82 19.25 15.72
C GLN A 296 -0.41 19.27 16.30
N TYR A 297 -0.19 20.12 17.29
CA TYR A 297 1.04 20.14 18.11
C TYR A 297 0.85 19.22 19.31
N TRP A 298 1.91 18.57 19.70
CA TRP A 298 2.08 17.89 21.00
C TRP A 298 3.02 18.70 21.88
#